data_79ebc6db0fe14c8107f0ce6c422fa818
#
_entry.id   79ebc6db0fe14c8107f0ce6c422fa818
#
_cell.length_a   1.000
_cell.length_b   1.000
_cell.length_c   1.000
_cell.angle_alpha   90.00
_cell.angle_beta   90.00
_cell.angle_gamma   90.00
#
_symmetry.space_group_name_H-M   'P 1'
#
loop_
_entity.id
_entity.type
_entity.pdbx_description
1 polymer ?
#
loop_
_entity_poly.entity_id
_entity_poly.type
_entity_poly.pdbx_seq_one_letter_code
_entity_poly.pdbx_strand_id
1 'polypeptide(L)'
;MTTGLLLRASELIGRPVVTLGGELVAEIKDIVFERTGGRIAGFTLRNPGLFSRARKDSLPWGEVHGVGRDAVMVPDETVLIAAKELAPRKQARKSDVLEDRVLTDSGRDLGRVVDVVLHSGASLEVVGYEVEASEALGTAGRRVLIPLPDTMAVSGENLIVPGAATKFISEDLAGFGAAVDAFRTQLREGTS
;
A
#
# COMPACT_ATOMS: atom_id res chain seq x y z
N MET A 1 17.81 1.48 9.01
CA MET A 1 17.98 0.98 7.63
C MET A 1 16.80 0.07 7.32
N THR A 2 15.95 0.50 6.44
CA THR A 2 14.76 -0.26 6.05
C THR A 2 15.18 -1.35 5.07
N THR A 3 15.52 -2.54 5.61
CA THR A 3 15.87 -3.71 4.79
C THR A 3 14.57 -4.34 4.31
N GLY A 4 14.03 -3.83 3.22
CA GLY A 4 12.79 -4.33 2.62
C GLY A 4 12.61 -3.76 1.22
N LEU A 5 11.71 -4.38 0.47
CA LEU A 5 11.39 -3.97 -0.90
C LEU A 5 10.31 -2.89 -0.87
N LEU A 6 10.59 -1.75 -1.53
CA LEU A 6 9.56 -0.77 -1.87
C LEU A 6 8.89 -1.19 -3.17
N LEU A 7 7.57 -1.15 -3.18
CA LEU A 7 6.77 -1.50 -4.36
C LEU A 7 5.46 -0.69 -4.39
N ARG A 8 4.92 -0.51 -5.58
CA ARG A 8 3.59 0.04 -5.75
C ARG A 8 2.55 -1.05 -5.50
N ALA A 9 1.45 -0.68 -4.87
CA ALA A 9 0.35 -1.61 -4.63
C ALA A 9 -0.23 -2.15 -5.95
N SER A 10 -0.22 -1.34 -7.03
CA SER A 10 -0.64 -1.79 -8.37
C SER A 10 0.21 -2.95 -8.90
N GLU A 11 1.48 -3.04 -8.52
CA GLU A 11 2.38 -4.11 -8.95
C GLU A 11 2.03 -5.47 -8.31
N LEU A 12 1.26 -5.47 -7.21
CA LEU A 12 0.75 -6.70 -6.58
C LEU A 12 -0.54 -7.18 -7.21
N ILE A 13 -1.34 -6.28 -7.78
CA ILE A 13 -2.62 -6.66 -8.39
C ILE A 13 -2.38 -7.53 -9.63
N GLY A 14 -3.04 -8.68 -9.69
CA GLY A 14 -2.84 -9.67 -10.76
C GLY A 14 -1.64 -10.59 -10.56
N ARG A 15 -0.82 -10.35 -9.53
CA ARG A 15 0.33 -11.22 -9.24
C ARG A 15 -0.15 -12.60 -8.82
N PRO A 16 0.43 -13.68 -9.37
CA PRO A 16 0.07 -15.05 -9.01
C PRO A 16 0.46 -15.36 -7.56
N VAL A 17 -0.40 -16.11 -6.89
CA VAL A 17 -0.14 -16.73 -5.58
C VAL A 17 0.22 -18.19 -5.84
N VAL A 18 1.44 -18.57 -5.47
CA VAL A 18 2.02 -19.88 -5.78
C VAL A 18 2.47 -20.54 -4.48
N THR A 19 2.17 -21.83 -4.32
CA THR A 19 2.64 -22.61 -3.17
C THR A 19 4.13 -22.91 -3.29
N LEU A 20 4.78 -23.25 -2.18
CA LEU A 20 6.15 -23.76 -2.19
C LEU A 20 6.29 -25.07 -2.96
N GLY A 21 5.19 -25.79 -3.16
CA GLY A 21 5.11 -26.98 -4.04
C GLY A 21 5.02 -26.66 -5.54
N GLY A 22 4.91 -25.37 -5.92
CA GLY A 22 4.86 -24.92 -7.31
C GLY A 22 3.44 -24.84 -7.90
N GLU A 23 2.40 -24.97 -7.09
CA GLU A 23 1.02 -24.92 -7.56
C GLU A 23 0.51 -23.46 -7.62
N LEU A 24 -0.09 -23.07 -8.74
CA LEU A 24 -0.78 -21.80 -8.91
C LEU A 24 -2.16 -21.85 -8.25
N VAL A 25 -2.31 -21.17 -7.13
CA VAL A 25 -3.53 -21.22 -6.31
C VAL A 25 -4.54 -20.14 -6.73
N ALA A 26 -4.06 -18.92 -6.92
CA ALA A 26 -4.90 -17.74 -7.14
C ALA A 26 -4.10 -16.61 -7.78
N GLU A 27 -4.78 -15.49 -8.06
CA GLU A 27 -4.16 -14.20 -8.34
C GLU A 27 -4.67 -13.16 -7.34
N ILE A 28 -3.81 -12.20 -6.97
CA ILE A 28 -4.21 -11.08 -6.11
C ILE A 28 -5.22 -10.22 -6.86
N LYS A 29 -6.38 -9.99 -6.24
CA LYS A 29 -7.43 -9.11 -6.76
C LYS A 29 -7.31 -7.70 -6.20
N ASP A 30 -7.18 -7.57 -4.87
CA ASP A 30 -7.08 -6.29 -4.19
C ASP A 30 -6.36 -6.44 -2.84
N ILE A 31 -5.91 -5.32 -2.30
CA ILE A 31 -5.19 -5.23 -1.02
C ILE A 31 -6.16 -4.75 0.05
N VAL A 32 -6.15 -5.41 1.20
CA VAL A 32 -6.97 -5.06 2.36
C VAL A 32 -6.08 -4.42 3.43
N PHE A 33 -6.40 -3.19 3.81
CA PHE A 33 -5.69 -2.46 4.86
C PHE A 33 -6.25 -2.79 6.25
N GLU A 34 -5.42 -2.77 7.27
CA GLU A 34 -5.87 -2.76 8.67
C GLU A 34 -6.59 -1.44 8.98
N ARG A 35 -7.49 -1.44 9.94
CA ARG A 35 -8.30 -0.26 10.30
C ARG A 35 -7.47 0.92 10.85
N THR A 36 -6.30 0.63 11.38
CA THR A 36 -5.39 1.61 11.98
C THR A 36 -3.95 1.24 11.68
N GLY A 37 -3.09 2.24 11.54
CA GLY A 37 -1.64 2.04 11.47
C GLY A 37 -1.07 1.77 10.08
N GLY A 38 -1.85 1.87 9.00
CA GLY A 38 -1.33 1.75 7.63
C GLY A 38 -0.77 0.38 7.26
N ARG A 39 -0.99 -0.67 8.07
CA ARG A 39 -0.56 -2.04 7.77
C ARG A 39 -1.54 -2.73 6.84
N ILE A 40 -1.04 -3.75 6.16
CA ILE A 40 -1.82 -4.61 5.28
C ILE A 40 -2.31 -5.83 6.07
N ALA A 41 -3.63 -6.04 6.06
CA ALA A 41 -4.24 -7.23 6.64
C ALA A 41 -4.03 -8.46 5.74
N GLY A 42 -4.04 -8.25 4.42
CA GLY A 42 -3.87 -9.30 3.43
C GLY A 42 -4.45 -8.94 2.07
N PHE A 43 -4.84 -9.96 1.32
CA PHE A 43 -5.25 -9.81 -0.06
C PHE A 43 -6.58 -10.52 -0.33
N THR A 44 -7.48 -9.88 -1.06
CA THR A 44 -8.58 -10.58 -1.73
C THR A 44 -8.05 -11.25 -2.99
N LEU A 45 -8.67 -12.35 -3.37
CA LEU A 45 -8.19 -13.22 -4.43
C LEU A 45 -9.20 -13.36 -5.57
N ARG A 46 -8.69 -13.74 -6.73
CA ARG A 46 -9.48 -14.21 -7.88
C ARG A 46 -8.90 -15.52 -8.40
N ASN A 47 -9.72 -16.27 -9.14
CA ASN A 47 -9.21 -17.43 -9.86
C ASN A 47 -8.20 -17.00 -10.93
N PRO A 48 -7.18 -17.82 -11.25
CA PRO A 48 -6.26 -17.51 -12.33
C PRO A 48 -6.98 -17.40 -13.68
N GLY A 49 -6.53 -16.48 -14.54
CA GLY A 49 -6.99 -16.35 -15.93
C GLY A 49 -7.76 -15.08 -16.26
N LEU A 50 -7.89 -14.79 -17.56
CA LEU A 50 -8.37 -13.53 -18.13
C LEU A 50 -9.83 -13.17 -17.78
N PHE A 51 -10.69 -14.16 -17.49
CA PHE A 51 -12.11 -13.95 -17.14
C PHE A 51 -12.44 -14.49 -15.74
N SER A 52 -11.52 -14.37 -14.85
CA SER A 52 -11.57 -15.01 -13.54
C SER A 52 -12.59 -14.35 -12.61
N ARG A 53 -13.39 -15.18 -11.94
CA ARG A 53 -14.30 -14.72 -10.89
C ARG A 53 -13.55 -14.48 -9.59
N ALA A 54 -14.03 -13.52 -8.79
CA ALA A 54 -13.56 -13.33 -7.43
C ALA A 54 -13.73 -14.63 -6.62
N ARG A 55 -12.70 -14.99 -5.88
CA ARG A 55 -12.77 -16.09 -4.91
C ARG A 55 -13.51 -15.64 -3.65
N LYS A 56 -14.03 -16.61 -2.89
CA LYS A 56 -14.65 -16.36 -1.59
C LYS A 56 -13.66 -16.40 -0.44
N ASP A 57 -12.41 -16.74 -0.73
CA ASP A 57 -11.28 -16.79 0.17
C ASP A 57 -10.33 -15.62 -0.05
N SER A 58 -9.47 -15.41 0.92
CA SER A 58 -8.49 -14.34 0.98
C SER A 58 -7.21 -14.86 1.60
N LEU A 59 -6.09 -14.19 1.32
CA LEU A 59 -4.79 -14.51 1.87
C LEU A 59 -4.41 -13.51 2.96
N PRO A 60 -4.32 -13.92 4.24
CA PRO A 60 -3.79 -13.07 5.30
C PRO A 60 -2.32 -12.77 5.07
N TRP A 61 -1.87 -11.54 5.43
CA TRP A 61 -0.46 -11.20 5.31
C TRP A 61 0.45 -12.14 6.12
N GLY A 62 0.02 -12.51 7.33
CA GLY A 62 0.81 -13.40 8.22
C GLY A 62 1.10 -14.79 7.65
N GLU A 63 0.35 -15.21 6.62
CA GLU A 63 0.51 -16.50 5.94
C GLU A 63 1.36 -16.40 4.65
N VAL A 64 1.79 -15.20 4.28
CA VAL A 64 2.66 -14.99 3.14
C VAL A 64 4.07 -15.42 3.49
N HIS A 65 4.60 -16.39 2.76
CA HIS A 65 5.99 -16.83 2.92
C HIS A 65 6.98 -15.82 2.33
N GLY A 66 6.62 -15.20 1.21
CA GLY A 66 7.47 -14.18 0.58
C GLY A 66 6.77 -13.48 -0.58
N VAL A 67 7.18 -12.24 -0.82
CA VAL A 67 6.75 -11.44 -1.97
C VAL A 67 7.92 -11.29 -2.91
N GLY A 68 7.88 -12.01 -4.00
CA GLY A 68 8.85 -11.91 -5.10
C GLY A 68 8.37 -10.94 -6.17
N ARG A 69 9.23 -10.69 -7.15
CA ARG A 69 8.92 -9.84 -8.29
C ARG A 69 7.76 -10.40 -9.13
N ASP A 70 7.70 -11.72 -9.28
CA ASP A 70 6.82 -12.39 -10.24
C ASP A 70 5.68 -13.18 -9.56
N ALA A 71 5.80 -13.47 -8.26
CA ALA A 71 4.81 -14.23 -7.50
C ALA A 71 4.80 -13.85 -6.02
N VAL A 72 3.66 -14.09 -5.37
CA VAL A 72 3.52 -14.16 -3.92
C VAL A 72 3.55 -15.63 -3.53
N MET A 73 4.47 -15.98 -2.64
CA MET A 73 4.68 -17.37 -2.21
C MET A 73 3.92 -17.66 -0.92
N VAL A 74 3.27 -18.81 -0.87
CA VAL A 74 2.59 -19.32 0.32
C VAL A 74 3.05 -20.76 0.61
N PRO A 75 2.98 -21.24 1.87
CA PRO A 75 3.33 -22.63 2.18
C PRO A 75 2.51 -23.63 1.36
N ASP A 76 1.20 -23.52 1.42
CA ASP A 76 0.23 -24.34 0.69
C ASP A 76 -1.14 -23.63 0.61
N GLU A 77 -2.16 -24.26 0.01
CA GLU A 77 -3.48 -23.66 -0.16
C GLU A 77 -4.29 -23.55 1.15
N THR A 78 -3.95 -24.32 2.18
CA THR A 78 -4.70 -24.35 3.45
C THR A 78 -4.58 -23.07 4.26
N VAL A 79 -3.63 -22.21 3.92
CA VAL A 79 -3.44 -20.89 4.56
C VAL A 79 -4.52 -19.87 4.16
N LEU A 80 -5.33 -20.17 3.14
CA LEU A 80 -6.41 -19.28 2.72
C LEU A 80 -7.57 -19.34 3.70
N ILE A 81 -8.12 -18.19 4.03
CA ILE A 81 -9.26 -18.04 4.94
C ILE A 81 -10.46 -17.46 4.19
N ALA A 82 -11.66 -17.60 4.76
CA ALA A 82 -12.84 -16.97 4.18
C ALA A 82 -12.69 -15.43 4.16
N ALA A 83 -13.06 -14.80 3.06
CA ALA A 83 -12.89 -13.34 2.87
C ALA A 83 -13.53 -12.50 3.99
N LYS A 84 -14.64 -12.98 4.58
CA LYS A 84 -15.30 -12.34 5.74
C LYS A 84 -14.45 -12.37 7.02
N GLU A 85 -13.48 -13.27 7.13
CA GLU A 85 -12.60 -13.39 8.29
C GLU A 85 -11.45 -12.40 8.19
N LEU A 86 -10.92 -12.17 6.97
CA LEU A 86 -9.88 -11.17 6.74
C LEU A 86 -10.42 -9.75 6.95
N ALA A 87 -11.64 -9.47 6.48
CA ALA A 87 -12.26 -8.15 6.53
C ALA A 87 -13.69 -8.24 7.09
N PRO A 88 -13.87 -8.49 8.41
CA PRO A 88 -15.18 -8.72 9.01
C PRO A 88 -16.11 -7.49 8.98
N ARG A 89 -15.60 -6.29 8.77
CA ARG A 89 -16.36 -5.04 8.60
C ARG A 89 -15.58 -4.13 7.65
N LYS A 90 -16.28 -3.18 6.97
CA LYS A 90 -15.73 -2.20 6.01
C LYS A 90 -14.31 -1.77 6.34
N GLN A 91 -13.33 -2.51 5.87
CA GLN A 91 -11.92 -2.11 5.87
C GLN A 91 -11.64 -1.41 4.55
N ALA A 92 -10.80 -0.38 4.59
CA ALA A 92 -10.36 0.29 3.40
C ALA A 92 -9.58 -0.69 2.50
N ARG A 93 -9.81 -0.62 1.20
CA ARG A 93 -9.08 -1.33 0.17
C ARG A 93 -8.24 -0.34 -0.62
N LYS A 94 -7.25 -0.85 -1.34
CA LYS A 94 -6.49 0.02 -2.25
C LYS A 94 -7.42 0.79 -3.19
N SER A 95 -8.43 0.12 -3.73
CA SER A 95 -9.42 0.71 -4.61
C SER A 95 -10.22 1.88 -3.99
N ASP A 96 -10.33 1.91 -2.68
CA ASP A 96 -11.11 2.93 -1.97
C ASP A 96 -10.32 4.24 -1.74
N VAL A 97 -8.98 4.22 -1.89
CA VAL A 97 -8.13 5.40 -1.70
C VAL A 97 -7.62 6.00 -3.02
N LEU A 98 -7.84 5.29 -4.14
CA LEU A 98 -7.52 5.85 -5.46
C LEU A 98 -8.43 7.02 -5.77
N GLU A 99 -7.89 8.06 -6.39
CA GLU A 99 -8.55 9.33 -6.73
C GLU A 99 -8.86 10.24 -5.53
N ASP A 100 -8.61 9.79 -4.27
CA ASP A 100 -8.75 10.65 -3.11
C ASP A 100 -7.80 11.84 -3.19
N ARG A 101 -8.26 13.00 -2.72
CA ARG A 101 -7.42 14.19 -2.65
C ARG A 101 -6.47 14.11 -1.47
N VAL A 102 -5.22 14.49 -1.71
CA VAL A 102 -4.20 14.63 -0.66
C VAL A 102 -4.07 16.09 -0.30
N LEU A 103 -4.38 16.42 0.95
CA LEU A 103 -4.28 17.77 1.50
C LEU A 103 -3.24 17.78 2.62
N THR A 104 -2.57 18.91 2.80
CA THR A 104 -1.80 19.12 4.04
C THR A 104 -2.74 19.50 5.20
N ASP A 105 -2.24 19.37 6.42
CA ASP A 105 -2.87 19.86 7.65
C ASP A 105 -3.18 21.36 7.64
N SER A 106 -2.51 22.13 6.77
CA SER A 106 -2.80 23.55 6.49
C SER A 106 -3.77 23.78 5.32
N GLY A 107 -4.36 22.73 4.76
CA GLY A 107 -5.35 22.80 3.68
C GLY A 107 -4.77 23.01 2.28
N ARG A 108 -3.47 22.84 2.08
CA ARG A 108 -2.84 22.90 0.75
C ARG A 108 -3.13 21.61 -0.02
N ASP A 109 -3.66 21.74 -1.22
CA ASP A 109 -3.90 20.60 -2.13
C ASP A 109 -2.59 20.11 -2.75
N LEU A 110 -2.27 18.85 -2.56
CA LEU A 110 -1.07 18.23 -3.14
C LEU A 110 -1.39 17.42 -4.41
N GLY A 111 -2.66 17.09 -4.63
CA GLY A 111 -3.10 16.34 -5.81
C GLY A 111 -4.00 15.15 -5.47
N ARG A 112 -4.02 14.14 -6.35
CA ARG A 112 -4.86 12.94 -6.22
C ARG A 112 -4.02 11.68 -6.19
N VAL A 113 -4.43 10.73 -5.35
CA VAL A 113 -3.76 9.43 -5.26
C VAL A 113 -3.95 8.65 -6.54
N VAL A 114 -2.86 8.21 -7.14
CA VAL A 114 -2.84 7.29 -8.29
C VAL A 114 -2.34 5.91 -7.93
N ASP A 115 -1.57 5.78 -6.84
CA ASP A 115 -1.15 4.49 -6.29
C ASP A 115 -0.74 4.61 -4.82
N VAL A 116 -0.61 3.46 -4.17
CA VAL A 116 -0.14 3.35 -2.78
C VAL A 116 1.26 2.74 -2.79
N VAL A 117 2.18 3.34 -2.04
CA VAL A 117 3.55 2.82 -1.90
C VAL A 117 3.64 1.98 -0.64
N LEU A 118 4.09 0.76 -0.82
CA LEU A 118 4.23 -0.25 0.22
C LEU A 118 5.70 -0.54 0.50
N HIS A 119 6.01 -0.82 1.75
CA HIS A 119 7.28 -1.37 2.19
C HIS A 119 7.05 -2.79 2.72
N SER A 120 7.74 -3.76 2.11
CA SER A 120 7.74 -5.17 2.52
C SER A 120 8.93 -5.42 3.45
N GLY A 121 8.63 -5.74 4.71
CA GLY A 121 9.58 -6.10 5.74
C GLY A 121 8.98 -7.20 6.62
N ALA A 122 9.12 -7.09 7.94
CA ALA A 122 8.43 -7.98 8.88
C ALA A 122 6.90 -7.84 8.78
N SER A 123 6.42 -6.66 8.43
CA SER A 123 5.05 -6.37 8.03
C SER A 123 5.03 -5.76 6.63
N LEU A 124 3.87 -5.78 5.98
CA LEU A 124 3.64 -5.00 4.76
C LEU A 124 2.91 -3.72 5.16
N GLU A 125 3.54 -2.59 4.94
CA GLU A 125 3.09 -1.29 5.42
C GLU A 125 2.94 -0.28 4.30
N VAL A 126 1.94 0.60 4.42
CA VAL A 126 1.84 1.80 3.60
C VAL A 126 2.86 2.81 4.10
N VAL A 127 3.78 3.21 3.23
CA VAL A 127 4.82 4.20 3.57
C VAL A 127 4.63 5.52 2.82
N GLY A 128 3.75 5.55 1.82
CA GLY A 128 3.44 6.75 1.08
C GLY A 128 2.38 6.55 0.01
N TYR A 129 2.08 7.65 -0.68
CA TYR A 129 1.21 7.66 -1.85
C TYR A 129 1.98 8.13 -3.08
N GLU A 130 1.71 7.50 -4.22
CA GLU A 130 1.99 8.11 -5.52
C GLU A 130 0.82 9.01 -5.88
N VAL A 131 1.12 10.25 -6.18
CA VAL A 131 0.13 11.33 -6.37
C VAL A 131 0.34 11.98 -7.71
N GLU A 132 -0.72 12.19 -8.47
CA GLU A 132 -0.71 13.12 -9.59
C GLU A 132 -0.76 14.53 -9.01
N ALA A 133 0.36 15.25 -9.13
CA ALA A 133 0.60 16.51 -8.46
C ALA A 133 -0.34 17.62 -8.95
N SER A 134 -0.87 18.41 -8.00
CA SER A 134 -1.61 19.63 -8.29
C SER A 134 -0.69 20.80 -8.69
N GLU A 135 -1.27 21.89 -9.15
CA GLU A 135 -0.54 23.14 -9.45
C GLU A 135 0.20 23.69 -8.22
N ALA A 136 -0.31 23.45 -7.01
CA ALA A 136 0.30 23.93 -5.78
C ALA A 136 1.69 23.34 -5.50
N LEU A 137 2.05 22.20 -6.11
CA LEU A 137 3.39 21.60 -6.04
C LEU A 137 4.34 22.14 -7.12
N GLY A 138 3.85 22.97 -8.07
CA GLY A 138 4.65 23.49 -9.18
C GLY A 138 5.00 22.45 -10.26
N THR A 139 4.44 21.24 -10.15
CA THR A 139 4.72 20.09 -11.03
C THR A 139 3.40 19.45 -11.48
N ALA A 140 2.38 20.25 -11.78
CA ALA A 140 1.04 19.80 -12.13
C ALA A 140 1.04 18.66 -13.17
N GLY A 141 0.28 17.60 -12.90
CA GLY A 141 0.15 16.43 -13.75
C GLY A 141 1.35 15.45 -13.69
N ARG A 142 2.43 15.77 -12.99
CA ARG A 142 3.53 14.83 -12.76
C ARG A 142 3.21 13.89 -11.60
N ARG A 143 3.72 12.68 -11.67
CA ARG A 143 3.62 11.74 -10.57
C ARG A 143 4.75 11.96 -9.58
N VAL A 144 4.39 12.08 -8.31
CA VAL A 144 5.32 12.26 -7.20
C VAL A 144 4.97 11.32 -6.06
N LEU A 145 5.95 10.97 -5.25
CA LEU A 145 5.80 10.12 -4.08
C LEU A 145 5.81 10.98 -2.82
N ILE A 146 4.75 10.87 -2.03
CA ILE A 146 4.58 11.62 -0.78
C ILE A 146 4.67 10.66 0.39
N PRO A 147 5.63 10.83 1.34
CA PRO A 147 5.78 9.94 2.47
C PRO A 147 4.69 10.13 3.51
N LEU A 148 4.36 9.05 4.23
CA LEU A 148 3.39 9.04 5.30
C LEU A 148 4.05 8.85 6.67
N PRO A 149 3.46 9.45 7.74
CA PRO A 149 3.85 9.15 9.11
C PRO A 149 3.49 7.70 9.49
N ASP A 150 4.13 7.18 10.56
CA ASP A 150 3.95 5.80 11.02
C ASP A 150 2.51 5.46 11.46
N THR A 151 1.68 6.45 11.78
CA THR A 151 0.39 6.26 12.48
C THR A 151 -0.83 6.71 11.70
N MET A 152 -0.72 6.89 10.39
CA MET A 152 -1.83 7.43 9.61
C MET A 152 -2.87 6.36 9.28
N ALA A 153 -4.14 6.68 9.53
CA ALA A 153 -5.26 5.86 9.07
C ALA A 153 -5.48 6.08 7.57
N VAL A 154 -5.63 5.00 6.83
CA VAL A 154 -6.01 5.03 5.41
C VAL A 154 -7.53 4.96 5.33
N SER A 155 -8.21 6.11 5.48
CA SER A 155 -9.66 6.17 5.34
C SER A 155 -10.17 7.60 5.21
N GLY A 156 -11.19 7.81 4.38
CA GLY A 156 -11.85 9.09 4.16
C GLY A 156 -11.80 9.54 2.71
N GLU A 157 -12.60 10.53 2.35
CA GLU A 157 -12.63 11.13 1.00
C GLU A 157 -11.43 12.06 0.74
N ASN A 158 -10.72 12.46 1.79
CA ASN A 158 -9.51 13.27 1.72
C ASN A 158 -8.46 12.69 2.65
N LEU A 159 -7.25 12.58 2.14
CA LEU A 159 -6.09 12.13 2.89
C LEU A 159 -5.33 13.35 3.41
N ILE A 160 -5.19 13.45 4.71
CA ILE A 160 -4.50 14.57 5.34
C ILE A 160 -3.08 14.16 5.70
N VAL A 161 -2.09 14.86 5.18
CA VAL A 161 -0.67 14.65 5.50
C VAL A 161 -0.09 15.88 6.22
N PRO A 162 0.89 15.70 7.10
CA PRO A 162 1.61 16.83 7.67
C PRO A 162 2.26 17.69 6.59
N GLY A 163 2.18 19.00 6.71
CA GLY A 163 2.80 19.93 5.75
C GLY A 163 4.31 19.69 5.57
N ALA A 164 4.98 19.17 6.60
CA ALA A 164 6.39 18.77 6.54
C ALA A 164 6.67 17.71 5.48
N ALA A 165 5.70 16.85 5.13
CA ALA A 165 5.86 15.82 4.10
C ALA A 165 6.27 16.40 2.74
N THR A 166 5.89 17.64 2.44
CA THR A 166 6.23 18.32 1.17
C THR A 166 7.73 18.51 0.95
N LYS A 167 8.55 18.47 2.01
CA LYS A 167 10.01 18.57 1.93
C LYS A 167 10.68 17.25 1.54
N PHE A 168 9.94 16.15 1.58
CA PHE A 168 10.42 14.78 1.36
C PHE A 168 9.77 14.11 0.15
N ILE A 169 9.19 14.90 -0.73
CA ILE A 169 8.63 14.41 -1.99
C ILE A 169 9.75 13.86 -2.86
N SER A 170 9.52 12.69 -3.46
CA SER A 170 10.43 12.04 -4.40
C SER A 170 9.76 11.80 -5.75
N GLU A 171 10.53 11.70 -6.82
CA GLU A 171 10.01 11.39 -8.16
C GLU A 171 10.13 9.89 -8.51
N ASP A 172 10.93 9.15 -7.76
CA ASP A 172 11.15 7.72 -7.95
C ASP A 172 11.21 6.92 -6.64
N LEU A 173 11.05 5.60 -6.74
CA LEU A 173 11.10 4.70 -5.58
C LEU A 173 12.52 4.53 -5.01
N ALA A 174 13.56 4.74 -5.81
CA ALA A 174 14.94 4.47 -5.36
C ALA A 174 15.36 5.39 -4.21
N GLY A 175 14.98 6.67 -4.29
CA GLY A 175 15.24 7.66 -3.23
C GLY A 175 14.17 7.69 -2.14
N PHE A 176 13.00 7.11 -2.41
CA PHE A 176 11.82 7.29 -1.55
C PHE A 176 11.98 6.65 -0.16
N GLY A 177 12.65 5.50 -0.04
CA GLY A 177 12.90 4.87 1.26
C GLY A 177 13.67 5.79 2.23
N ALA A 178 14.73 6.43 1.73
CA ALA A 178 15.49 7.40 2.54
C ALA A 178 14.64 8.63 2.89
N ALA A 179 13.78 9.09 1.99
CA ALA A 179 12.86 10.20 2.23
C ALA A 179 11.83 9.85 3.33
N VAL A 180 11.27 8.64 3.32
CA VAL A 180 10.37 8.14 4.37
C VAL A 180 11.07 8.11 5.74
N ASP A 181 12.27 7.54 5.80
CA ASP A 181 13.05 7.45 7.07
C ASP A 181 13.39 8.84 7.62
N ALA A 182 13.82 9.75 6.75
CA ALA A 182 14.13 11.14 7.13
C ALA A 182 12.88 11.90 7.62
N PHE A 183 11.76 11.75 6.92
CA PHE A 183 10.49 12.35 7.30
C PHE A 183 10.01 11.86 8.67
N ARG A 184 10.02 10.55 8.90
CA ARG A 184 9.61 9.94 10.17
C ARG A 184 10.51 10.36 11.32
N THR A 185 11.81 10.50 11.07
CA THR A 185 12.77 11.02 12.05
C THR A 185 12.46 12.47 12.42
N GLN A 186 12.22 13.34 11.44
CA GLN A 186 11.84 14.73 11.69
C GLN A 186 10.57 14.85 12.52
N LEU A 187 9.56 14.02 12.27
CA LEU A 187 8.31 14.04 13.05
C LEU A 187 8.54 13.66 14.52
N ARG A 188 9.41 12.67 14.79
CA ARG A 188 9.75 12.26 16.16
C ARG A 188 10.50 13.35 16.92
N GLU A 189 11.43 14.02 16.27
CA GLU A 189 12.22 15.11 16.87
C GLU A 189 11.37 16.38 17.10
N GLY A 190 10.39 16.67 16.24
CA GLY A 190 9.49 17.82 16.36
C GLY A 190 8.38 17.67 17.40
N THR A 191 8.23 16.48 18.01
CA THR A 191 7.22 16.17 19.04
C THR A 191 7.79 16.20 20.47
N SER A 192 9.04 16.59 20.65
CA SER A 192 9.76 16.66 21.95
C SER A 192 9.73 18.07 22.54
#